data_154454b84882b8bd1362dc1004eed65a
#
_entry.id   154454b84882b8bd1362dc1004eed65a
#
_cell.length_a   1.000
_cell.length_b   1.000
_cell.length_c   1.000
_cell.angle_alpha   90.00
_cell.angle_beta   90.00
_cell.angle_gamma   90.00
#
_symmetry.space_group_name_H-M   'P 1'
#
loop_
_entity.id
_entity.type
_entity.pdbx_description
1 polymer ?
#
loop_
_entity_poly.entity_id
_entity_poly.type
_entity_poly.pdbx_seq_one_letter_code
_entity_poly.pdbx_strand_id
1 'polypeptide(L)'
;MDFDLAALPSNLDTLHQLVRDLAAQIADDRSELAQAQAEIERLKLIIRRFQRAQFGRRSERMDSNQLALGLEDLDADVARLQARHPAALADDSSPQSTLSQNGLPDHLPREDVALDIEERVCPCCGGALHLIGETVSEMLDFVPARLRVLRIRRPKYGCRACGTIHQAAAPERPIAKGMASPGLLAHVLVSKYCDHLPLYRQSQIFARHGVEIERSTLANWVGGACWWLEPLHARLAAHVFGAAKIFADDTPIPVLDPGRGRTKTGRLWVYTRDDRPWGGPDPPAAVYFYSSDRKAERPASHLEGFKGVLQVDGYAGFERLTARGGIVLAACWAHTRRKFFDMHEATGSPIAAEALRRIAELYAIEKSIRGRTAEERQSVRNTHSRPLVEAMKPWLKTQLGRIPGRGGLAEAIRYALSRWPALCRFLDDGRIELDNNSVERAIRPVALGRKNHLFAGSDGGAERWATVCSLVASAKLNEVEPFTYLKDVLQRMTEGHPMSRLDELLPWNWLTMRVKH
;
A
#
# COMPACT_ATOMS: atom_id res chain seq x y z
N MET A 1 -21.27 1.60 -42.07
CA MET A 1 -22.51 1.28 -42.83
C MET A 1 -22.98 2.57 -43.46
N ASP A 2 -23.04 2.61 -44.82
CA ASP A 2 -23.69 3.74 -45.51
C ASP A 2 -25.21 3.52 -45.40
N PHE A 3 -25.87 4.44 -44.69
CA PHE A 3 -27.31 4.43 -44.55
C PHE A 3 -27.94 5.07 -45.76
N ASP A 4 -28.66 4.29 -46.55
CA ASP A 4 -29.52 4.83 -47.64
C ASP A 4 -30.81 5.37 -47.05
N LEU A 5 -30.91 6.68 -46.93
CA LEU A 5 -32.06 7.39 -46.40
C LEU A 5 -33.34 7.18 -47.20
N ALA A 6 -33.22 6.67 -48.48
CA ALA A 6 -34.36 6.36 -49.35
C ALA A 6 -35.02 5.00 -49.03
N ALA A 7 -34.37 4.16 -48.21
CA ALA A 7 -34.84 2.81 -47.85
C ALA A 7 -35.50 2.75 -46.46
N LEU A 8 -35.90 3.89 -45.87
CA LEU A 8 -36.55 3.91 -44.57
C LEU A 8 -37.95 3.29 -44.61
N PRO A 9 -38.32 2.43 -43.64
CA PRO A 9 -39.67 1.84 -43.59
C PRO A 9 -40.74 2.90 -43.37
N SER A 10 -41.86 2.81 -44.09
CA SER A 10 -42.99 3.70 -43.96
C SER A 10 -43.93 3.38 -42.77
N ASN A 11 -43.67 2.29 -42.07
CA ASN A 11 -44.43 1.87 -40.87
C ASN A 11 -43.76 2.37 -39.58
N LEU A 12 -44.53 3.05 -38.73
CA LEU A 12 -44.09 3.69 -37.50
C LEU A 12 -43.47 2.70 -36.49
N ASP A 13 -44.04 1.50 -36.38
CA ASP A 13 -43.55 0.47 -35.45
C ASP A 13 -42.19 -0.11 -35.90
N THR A 14 -42.00 -0.28 -37.19
CA THR A 14 -40.71 -0.74 -37.75
C THR A 14 -39.61 0.32 -37.64
N LEU A 15 -40.03 1.61 -37.73
CA LEU A 15 -39.11 2.76 -37.53
C LEU A 15 -38.68 2.86 -36.07
N HIS A 16 -39.59 2.67 -35.13
CA HIS A 16 -39.30 2.64 -33.68
C HIS A 16 -38.42 1.47 -33.29
N GLN A 17 -38.57 0.32 -33.95
CA GLN A 17 -37.69 -0.84 -33.71
C GLN A 17 -36.29 -0.55 -34.24
N LEU A 18 -36.15 -0.02 -35.44
CA LEU A 18 -34.88 0.35 -36.06
C LEU A 18 -34.13 1.39 -35.21
N VAL A 19 -34.81 2.39 -34.65
CA VAL A 19 -34.22 3.40 -33.76
C VAL A 19 -33.74 2.76 -32.45
N ARG A 20 -34.49 1.80 -31.89
CA ARG A 20 -34.04 1.04 -30.68
C ARG A 20 -32.81 0.19 -30.96
N ASP A 21 -32.80 -0.50 -32.09
CA ASP A 21 -31.66 -1.35 -32.47
C ASP A 21 -30.39 -0.53 -32.76
N LEU A 22 -30.53 0.63 -33.40
CA LEU A 22 -29.43 1.58 -33.59
C LEU A 22 -28.95 2.20 -32.29
N ALA A 23 -29.86 2.55 -31.38
CA ALA A 23 -29.49 3.06 -30.07
C ALA A 23 -28.75 2.01 -29.24
N ALA A 24 -29.13 0.75 -29.29
CA ALA A 24 -28.43 -0.37 -28.66
C ALA A 24 -27.03 -0.57 -29.28
N GLN A 25 -26.92 -0.52 -30.60
CA GLN A 25 -25.64 -0.64 -31.28
C GLN A 25 -24.67 0.52 -30.97
N ILE A 26 -25.19 1.76 -30.92
CA ILE A 26 -24.38 2.93 -30.51
C ILE A 26 -23.93 2.81 -29.04
N ALA A 27 -24.73 2.21 -28.17
CA ALA A 27 -24.35 1.98 -26.77
C ALA A 27 -23.24 0.93 -26.67
N ASP A 28 -23.33 -0.16 -27.46
CA ASP A 28 -22.29 -1.19 -27.54
C ASP A 28 -20.99 -0.65 -28.13
N ASP A 29 -21.04 0.07 -29.25
CA ASP A 29 -19.86 0.71 -29.88
C ASP A 29 -19.19 1.71 -28.92
N ARG A 30 -19.98 2.47 -28.13
CA ARG A 30 -19.43 3.36 -27.10
C ARG A 30 -18.74 2.61 -25.96
N SER A 31 -19.29 1.46 -25.58
CA SER A 31 -18.69 0.59 -24.56
C SER A 31 -17.35 0.01 -25.04
N GLU A 32 -17.30 -0.49 -26.27
CA GLU A 32 -16.07 -0.99 -26.90
C GLU A 32 -15.01 0.12 -27.06
N LEU A 33 -15.43 1.31 -27.47
CA LEU A 33 -14.55 2.47 -27.59
C LEU A 33 -13.95 2.88 -26.24
N ALA A 34 -14.76 2.89 -25.18
CA ALA A 34 -14.30 3.20 -23.85
C ALA A 34 -13.30 2.15 -23.33
N GLN A 35 -13.55 0.86 -23.59
CA GLN A 35 -12.63 -0.22 -23.25
C GLN A 35 -11.30 -0.11 -24.04
N ALA A 36 -11.36 0.17 -25.35
CA ALA A 36 -10.18 0.38 -26.17
C ALA A 36 -9.37 1.60 -25.72
N GLN A 37 -10.03 2.70 -25.34
CA GLN A 37 -9.36 3.89 -24.78
C GLN A 37 -8.66 3.60 -23.45
N ALA A 38 -9.30 2.86 -22.55
CA ALA A 38 -8.70 2.43 -21.29
C ALA A 38 -7.46 1.55 -21.51
N GLU A 39 -7.51 0.63 -22.47
CA GLU A 39 -6.37 -0.22 -22.82
C GLU A 39 -5.24 0.58 -23.49
N ILE A 40 -5.55 1.55 -24.33
CA ILE A 40 -4.55 2.46 -24.93
C ILE A 40 -3.84 3.26 -23.83
N GLU A 41 -4.54 3.82 -22.84
CA GLU A 41 -3.92 4.53 -21.73
C GLU A 41 -3.06 3.60 -20.86
N ARG A 42 -3.51 2.38 -20.62
CA ARG A 42 -2.73 1.33 -19.95
C ARG A 42 -1.44 1.04 -20.71
N LEU A 43 -1.52 0.81 -22.01
CA LEU A 43 -0.36 0.55 -22.86
C LEU A 43 0.60 1.74 -22.92
N LYS A 44 0.10 2.96 -22.98
CA LYS A 44 0.92 4.18 -22.91
C LYS A 44 1.70 4.29 -21.59
N LEU A 45 1.09 3.92 -20.45
CA LEU A 45 1.76 3.89 -19.16
C LEU A 45 2.86 2.82 -19.12
N ILE A 46 2.61 1.64 -19.68
CA ILE A 46 3.60 0.57 -19.82
C ILE A 46 4.76 1.01 -20.70
N ILE A 47 4.50 1.60 -21.87
CA ILE A 47 5.53 2.12 -22.78
C ILE A 47 6.37 3.21 -22.10
N ARG A 48 5.76 4.17 -21.38
CA ARG A 48 6.50 5.19 -20.63
C ARG A 48 7.39 4.59 -19.55
N ARG A 49 6.95 3.51 -18.89
CA ARG A 49 7.78 2.77 -17.91
C ARG A 49 8.94 2.05 -18.57
N PHE A 50 8.70 1.36 -19.70
CA PHE A 50 9.77 0.71 -20.48
C PHE A 50 10.78 1.72 -21.02
N GLN A 51 10.32 2.86 -21.54
CA GLN A 51 11.21 3.93 -22.00
C GLN A 51 12.08 4.48 -20.87
N ARG A 52 11.52 4.73 -19.67
CA ARG A 52 12.31 5.12 -18.49
C ARG A 52 13.29 4.04 -18.05
N ALA A 53 12.93 2.76 -18.13
CA ALA A 53 13.80 1.65 -17.79
C ALA A 53 14.96 1.46 -18.77
N GLN A 54 14.74 1.72 -20.07
CA GLN A 54 15.77 1.58 -21.11
C GLN A 54 16.64 2.82 -21.29
N PHE A 55 16.09 4.02 -21.16
CA PHE A 55 16.75 5.29 -21.48
C PHE A 55 17.06 6.19 -20.26
N GLY A 56 16.66 5.76 -19.03
CA GLY A 56 17.02 6.43 -17.79
C GLY A 56 18.52 6.34 -17.49
N ARG A 57 19.05 7.28 -16.69
CA ARG A 57 20.45 7.25 -16.24
C ARG A 57 20.76 5.92 -15.56
N ARG A 58 22.00 5.43 -15.67
CA ARG A 58 22.43 4.10 -15.16
C ARG A 58 22.11 3.85 -13.67
N SER A 59 21.95 4.90 -12.87
CA SER A 59 21.54 4.85 -11.47
C SER A 59 20.05 4.58 -11.23
N GLU A 60 19.20 4.67 -12.27
CA GLU A 60 17.75 4.47 -12.20
C GLU A 60 17.28 3.18 -12.89
N ARG A 61 18.20 2.31 -13.32
CA ARG A 61 17.83 0.99 -13.84
C ARG A 61 17.11 0.22 -12.74
N MET A 62 15.82 0.01 -12.94
CA MET A 62 15.05 -0.90 -12.09
C MET A 62 15.54 -2.31 -12.30
N ASP A 63 15.84 -3.02 -11.21
CA ASP A 63 16.05 -4.46 -11.22
C ASP A 63 14.80 -5.16 -11.80
N SER A 64 14.99 -6.30 -12.50
CA SER A 64 13.91 -7.09 -13.07
C SER A 64 12.82 -7.44 -12.05
N ASN A 65 13.19 -7.64 -10.79
CA ASN A 65 12.27 -7.85 -9.67
C ASN A 65 11.40 -6.62 -9.36
N GLN A 66 11.92 -5.40 -9.55
CA GLN A 66 11.18 -4.16 -9.34
C GLN A 66 10.24 -3.83 -10.52
N LEU A 67 10.61 -4.25 -11.72
CA LEU A 67 9.75 -4.12 -12.90
C LEU A 67 8.54 -5.05 -12.77
N ALA A 68 8.75 -6.30 -12.32
CA ALA A 68 7.68 -7.27 -12.07
C ALA A 68 6.72 -6.80 -10.97
N LEU A 69 7.24 -6.33 -9.82
CA LEU A 69 6.44 -5.73 -8.75
C LEU A 69 5.66 -4.49 -9.23
N GLY A 70 6.27 -3.70 -10.13
CA GLY A 70 5.61 -2.53 -10.73
C GLY A 70 4.46 -2.88 -11.67
N LEU A 71 4.52 -4.02 -12.34
CA LEU A 71 3.44 -4.53 -13.19
C LEU A 71 2.31 -5.13 -12.35
N GLU A 72 2.64 -5.86 -11.28
CA GLU A 72 1.67 -6.42 -10.34
C GLU A 72 0.88 -5.32 -9.60
N ASP A 73 1.51 -4.18 -9.27
CA ASP A 73 0.80 -3.03 -8.72
C ASP A 73 -0.16 -2.38 -9.72
N LEU A 74 0.25 -2.31 -10.99
CA LEU A 74 -0.62 -1.77 -12.03
C LEU A 74 -1.86 -2.64 -12.20
N ASP A 75 -1.69 -3.97 -12.16
CA ASP A 75 -2.81 -4.91 -12.22
C ASP A 75 -3.70 -4.81 -10.96
N ALA A 76 -3.11 -4.57 -9.78
CA ALA A 76 -3.85 -4.34 -8.55
C ALA A 76 -4.58 -2.98 -8.55
N ASP A 77 -3.98 -1.93 -9.12
CA ASP A 77 -4.62 -0.61 -9.24
C ASP A 77 -5.72 -0.62 -10.28
N VAL A 78 -5.54 -1.30 -11.42
CA VAL A 78 -6.58 -1.53 -12.43
C VAL A 78 -7.74 -2.34 -11.84
N ALA A 79 -7.45 -3.41 -11.08
CA ALA A 79 -8.49 -4.19 -10.39
C ALA A 79 -9.25 -3.35 -9.34
N ARG A 80 -8.57 -2.44 -8.65
CA ARG A 80 -9.18 -1.52 -7.68
C ARG A 80 -10.08 -0.49 -8.34
N LEU A 81 -9.64 0.07 -9.49
CA LEU A 81 -10.45 0.98 -10.29
C LEU A 81 -11.67 0.27 -10.90
N GLN A 82 -11.51 -0.96 -11.38
CA GLN A 82 -12.61 -1.78 -11.88
C GLN A 82 -13.61 -2.17 -10.78
N ALA A 83 -13.15 -2.41 -9.55
CA ALA A 83 -14.01 -2.69 -8.39
C ALA A 83 -14.77 -1.44 -7.89
N ARG A 84 -14.22 -0.23 -8.11
CA ARG A 84 -14.92 1.04 -7.81
C ARG A 84 -16.00 1.41 -8.83
N HIS A 85 -15.99 0.78 -10.00
CA HIS A 85 -16.98 0.99 -11.06
C HIS A 85 -17.62 -0.34 -11.52
N PRO A 86 -18.29 -1.09 -10.62
CA PRO A 86 -19.02 -2.30 -11.03
C PRO A 86 -20.30 -1.96 -11.82
N ALA A 87 -20.71 -0.69 -11.86
CA ALA A 87 -21.99 -0.24 -12.37
C ALA A 87 -21.95 0.40 -13.77
N ALA A 88 -20.83 0.30 -14.50
CA ALA A 88 -20.81 0.77 -15.89
C ALA A 88 -21.51 -0.19 -16.88
N LEU A 89 -22.07 -1.30 -16.38
CA LEU A 89 -22.78 -2.32 -17.20
C LEU A 89 -24.23 -2.57 -16.75
N ALA A 90 -24.79 -1.77 -15.83
CA ALA A 90 -26.19 -1.89 -15.45
C ALA A 90 -26.76 -0.53 -15.00
N ASP A 91 -27.71 -0.07 -15.77
CA ASP A 91 -28.73 0.91 -15.44
C ASP A 91 -28.37 2.42 -15.45
N ASP A 92 -28.99 3.08 -16.40
CA ASP A 92 -29.01 4.50 -16.71
C ASP A 92 -29.95 5.25 -15.75
N SER A 93 -29.71 5.20 -14.44
CA SER A 93 -30.42 6.04 -13.47
C SER A 93 -29.70 6.12 -12.11
N SER A 94 -28.64 6.89 -12.05
CA SER A 94 -28.08 7.35 -10.78
C SER A 94 -27.52 8.76 -10.93
N PRO A 95 -27.67 9.63 -9.91
CA PRO A 95 -27.30 11.03 -10.02
C PRO A 95 -25.81 11.13 -10.32
N GLN A 96 -25.53 11.84 -11.40
CA GLN A 96 -24.18 12.24 -11.81
C GLN A 96 -23.45 12.82 -10.59
N SER A 97 -22.53 12.07 -10.01
CA SER A 97 -21.44 12.69 -9.30
C SER A 97 -20.57 13.37 -10.37
N THR A 98 -20.84 14.61 -10.61
CA THR A 98 -20.00 15.50 -11.40
C THR A 98 -18.65 15.63 -10.68
N LEU A 99 -17.76 14.68 -10.89
CA LEU A 99 -16.34 14.96 -10.82
C LEU A 99 -16.09 15.91 -12.00
N SER A 100 -16.16 17.21 -11.72
CA SER A 100 -15.67 18.25 -12.60
C SER A 100 -14.26 17.85 -13.04
N GLN A 101 -14.09 17.55 -14.31
CA GLN A 101 -12.82 17.12 -14.89
C GLN A 101 -11.70 18.19 -14.78
N ASN A 102 -11.98 19.36 -14.20
CA ASN A 102 -11.05 20.48 -14.05
C ASN A 102 -11.19 21.25 -12.71
N GLY A 103 -11.91 20.75 -11.71
CA GLY A 103 -12.04 21.43 -10.43
C GLY A 103 -10.91 21.08 -9.46
N LEU A 104 -10.35 22.09 -8.79
CA LEU A 104 -9.43 21.89 -7.68
C LEU A 104 -10.19 21.34 -6.47
N PRO A 105 -9.55 20.51 -5.58
CA PRO A 105 -10.22 19.88 -4.46
C PRO A 105 -10.91 20.87 -3.51
N ASP A 106 -12.19 20.64 -3.19
CA ASP A 106 -13.02 21.56 -2.39
C ASP A 106 -12.55 21.72 -0.94
N HIS A 107 -11.84 20.73 -0.39
CA HIS A 107 -11.32 20.74 0.97
C HIS A 107 -10.08 21.63 1.17
N LEU A 108 -9.49 22.13 0.10
CA LEU A 108 -8.36 23.05 0.21
C LEU A 108 -8.84 24.48 0.50
N PRO A 109 -8.16 25.24 1.38
CA PRO A 109 -8.49 26.63 1.62
C PRO A 109 -8.29 27.45 0.35
N ARG A 110 -9.23 28.40 0.09
CA ARG A 110 -9.14 29.38 -1.00
C ARG A 110 -8.66 30.70 -0.42
N GLU A 111 -7.70 31.30 -1.08
CA GLU A 111 -7.21 32.64 -0.79
C GLU A 111 -7.54 33.52 -2.00
N ASP A 112 -8.46 34.48 -1.80
CA ASP A 112 -8.92 35.37 -2.87
C ASP A 112 -7.88 36.45 -3.15
N VAL A 113 -7.43 36.52 -4.39
CA VAL A 113 -6.54 37.57 -4.90
C VAL A 113 -7.36 38.42 -5.88
N ALA A 114 -7.83 39.57 -5.43
CA ALA A 114 -8.58 40.50 -6.26
C ALA A 114 -7.62 41.32 -7.14
N LEU A 115 -7.81 41.26 -8.44
CA LEU A 115 -7.14 42.11 -9.41
C LEU A 115 -8.17 43.11 -9.98
N ASP A 116 -8.01 44.37 -9.67
CA ASP A 116 -8.94 45.42 -10.15
C ASP A 116 -8.15 46.41 -11.06
N ILE A 117 -8.89 47.14 -11.85
CA ILE A 117 -8.33 48.21 -12.69
C ILE A 117 -7.97 49.42 -11.81
N GLU A 118 -6.86 50.10 -12.09
CA GLU A 118 -6.39 51.25 -11.29
C GLU A 118 -7.35 52.45 -11.40
N GLU A 119 -7.91 52.69 -12.60
CA GLU A 119 -8.82 53.81 -12.86
C GLU A 119 -10.20 53.32 -13.34
N ARG A 120 -11.24 53.76 -12.66
CA ARG A 120 -12.62 53.44 -13.02
C ARG A 120 -13.25 54.45 -13.97
N VAL A 121 -12.43 54.91 -14.95
CA VAL A 121 -12.83 55.86 -16.01
C VAL A 121 -12.69 55.17 -17.36
N CYS A 122 -13.66 55.31 -18.20
CA CYS A 122 -13.64 54.75 -19.55
C CYS A 122 -12.55 55.42 -20.41
N PRO A 123 -11.58 54.69 -20.95
CA PRO A 123 -10.53 55.29 -21.76
C PRO A 123 -11.00 55.83 -23.11
N CYS A 124 -12.19 55.46 -23.58
CA CYS A 124 -12.77 55.93 -24.83
C CYS A 124 -13.54 57.25 -24.70
N CYS A 125 -14.34 57.42 -23.62
CA CYS A 125 -15.28 58.56 -23.51
C CYS A 125 -15.18 59.32 -22.18
N GLY A 126 -14.32 58.90 -21.24
CA GLY A 126 -14.15 59.57 -19.95
C GLY A 126 -15.30 59.33 -18.96
N GLY A 127 -16.31 58.51 -19.29
CA GLY A 127 -17.42 58.20 -18.42
C GLY A 127 -17.04 57.25 -17.26
N ALA A 128 -17.76 57.29 -16.13
CA ALA A 128 -17.52 56.39 -15.01
C ALA A 128 -17.89 54.94 -15.37
N LEU A 129 -16.96 54.03 -15.08
CA LEU A 129 -17.18 52.58 -15.24
C LEU A 129 -17.94 52.02 -14.02
N HIS A 130 -18.87 51.08 -14.25
CA HIS A 130 -19.60 50.37 -13.22
C HIS A 130 -19.31 48.86 -13.34
N LEU A 131 -19.30 48.16 -12.22
CA LEU A 131 -19.07 46.72 -12.18
C LEU A 131 -20.24 45.98 -12.84
N ILE A 132 -19.94 45.15 -13.85
CA ILE A 132 -20.96 44.32 -14.56
C ILE A 132 -20.79 42.83 -14.29
N GLY A 133 -19.72 42.42 -13.64
CA GLY A 133 -19.43 41.02 -13.28
C GLY A 133 -17.96 40.83 -12.99
N GLU A 134 -17.63 39.63 -12.58
CA GLU A 134 -16.24 39.19 -12.34
C GLU A 134 -15.98 37.84 -13.01
N THR A 135 -14.74 37.60 -13.37
CA THR A 135 -14.28 36.29 -13.84
C THR A 135 -13.38 35.68 -12.78
N VAL A 136 -13.74 34.51 -12.28
CA VAL A 136 -12.99 33.79 -11.28
C VAL A 136 -12.20 32.66 -11.96
N SER A 137 -10.90 32.56 -11.66
CA SER A 137 -10.05 31.43 -12.05
C SER A 137 -9.29 30.93 -10.84
N GLU A 138 -9.17 29.61 -10.72
CA GLU A 138 -8.45 28.99 -9.61
C GLU A 138 -7.10 28.41 -10.08
N MET A 139 -6.07 28.55 -9.24
CA MET A 139 -4.76 27.95 -9.42
C MET A 139 -4.36 27.22 -8.16
N LEU A 140 -3.76 26.04 -8.29
CA LEU A 140 -3.19 25.34 -7.13
C LEU A 140 -1.85 25.97 -6.76
N ASP A 141 -1.76 26.48 -5.53
CA ASP A 141 -0.54 27.02 -4.96
C ASP A 141 0.03 26.13 -3.86
N PHE A 142 1.30 26.27 -3.55
CA PHE A 142 2.00 25.52 -2.52
C PHE A 142 2.62 26.45 -1.49
N VAL A 143 2.10 26.39 -0.25
CA VAL A 143 2.70 27.05 0.90
C VAL A 143 3.72 26.08 1.53
N PRO A 144 5.03 26.39 1.52
CA PRO A 144 6.05 25.55 2.13
C PRO A 144 5.78 25.28 3.61
N ALA A 145 6.15 24.07 4.06
CA ALA A 145 6.06 23.70 5.48
C ALA A 145 6.76 24.74 6.37
N ARG A 146 6.08 25.23 7.39
CA ARG A 146 6.58 26.29 8.28
C ARG A 146 6.86 25.73 9.67
N LEU A 147 8.09 25.93 10.17
CA LEU A 147 8.42 25.73 11.58
C LEU A 147 7.84 26.89 12.41
N ARG A 148 7.34 26.56 13.60
CA ARG A 148 6.84 27.56 14.56
C ARG A 148 7.27 27.20 15.97
N VAL A 149 7.45 28.22 16.83
CA VAL A 149 7.72 28.04 18.25
C VAL A 149 6.41 28.13 19.04
N LEU A 150 6.11 27.07 19.79
CA LEU A 150 5.00 27.06 20.73
C LEU A 150 5.49 27.67 22.06
N ARG A 151 5.09 28.91 22.38
CA ARG A 151 5.40 29.59 23.64
C ARG A 151 4.31 29.28 24.65
N ILE A 152 4.61 28.40 25.61
CA ILE A 152 3.69 28.00 26.67
C ILE A 152 3.87 28.98 27.85
N ARG A 153 2.84 29.78 28.13
CA ARG A 153 2.81 30.71 29.25
C ARG A 153 1.96 30.11 30.36
N ARG A 154 2.51 30.05 31.57
CA ARG A 154 1.86 29.52 32.76
C ARG A 154 1.89 30.57 33.85
N PRO A 155 0.84 31.40 34.01
CA PRO A 155 0.76 32.39 35.09
C PRO A 155 0.84 31.74 36.47
N LYS A 156 1.47 32.43 37.41
CA LYS A 156 1.51 32.04 38.82
C LYS A 156 0.59 32.98 39.59
N TYR A 157 -0.25 32.43 40.43
CA TYR A 157 -1.16 33.18 41.28
C TYR A 157 -0.80 32.94 42.75
N GLY A 158 -0.59 34.00 43.51
CA GLY A 158 -0.35 33.94 44.95
C GLY A 158 -1.62 34.25 45.74
N CYS A 159 -1.96 33.43 46.71
CA CYS A 159 -3.03 33.71 47.64
C CYS A 159 -2.53 34.70 48.72
N ARG A 160 -3.15 35.86 48.83
CA ARG A 160 -2.76 36.85 49.84
C ARG A 160 -3.07 36.44 51.29
N ALA A 161 -4.04 35.53 51.48
CA ALA A 161 -4.46 35.09 52.80
C ALA A 161 -3.54 34.02 53.41
N CYS A 162 -3.07 33.04 52.58
CA CYS A 162 -2.27 31.93 53.08
C CYS A 162 -0.87 31.83 52.44
N GLY A 163 -0.50 32.72 51.52
CA GLY A 163 0.81 32.74 50.85
C GLY A 163 1.04 31.63 49.84
N THR A 164 0.09 30.72 49.64
CA THR A 164 0.22 29.60 48.68
C THR A 164 0.27 30.09 47.26
N ILE A 165 1.14 29.45 46.44
CA ILE A 165 1.27 29.73 45.00
C ILE A 165 0.55 28.63 44.20
N HIS A 166 -0.33 29.04 43.33
CA HIS A 166 -1.03 28.16 42.39
C HIS A 166 -0.58 28.42 40.95
N GLN A 167 -0.26 27.36 40.24
CA GLN A 167 0.14 27.42 38.84
C GLN A 167 -0.40 26.17 38.10
N ALA A 168 -0.87 26.32 36.86
CA ALA A 168 -1.26 25.19 36.05
C ALA A 168 -0.08 24.21 35.87
N ALA A 169 -0.35 22.92 35.82
CA ALA A 169 0.66 21.90 35.53
C ALA A 169 1.35 22.16 34.18
N ALA A 170 2.63 21.82 34.08
CA ALA A 170 3.31 21.87 32.80
C ALA A 170 2.75 20.76 31.88
N PRO A 171 2.53 21.02 30.57
CA PRO A 171 2.17 19.95 29.67
C PRO A 171 3.30 18.94 29.60
N GLU A 172 2.96 17.68 29.58
CA GLU A 172 3.90 16.60 29.37
C GLU A 172 4.56 16.71 27.98
N ARG A 173 5.79 16.26 27.87
CA ARG A 173 6.56 16.28 26.63
C ARG A 173 6.95 14.86 26.25
N PRO A 174 6.83 14.47 24.95
CA PRO A 174 7.23 13.15 24.49
C PRO A 174 8.69 12.80 24.83
N ILE A 175 9.55 13.82 24.86
CA ILE A 175 10.96 13.71 25.23
C ILE A 175 11.21 14.64 26.40
N ALA A 176 11.66 14.11 27.51
CA ALA A 176 11.95 14.88 28.70
C ALA A 176 12.94 16.01 28.39
N LYS A 177 12.60 17.25 28.75
CA LYS A 177 13.36 18.47 28.41
C LYS A 177 13.61 18.70 26.91
N GLY A 178 12.96 17.90 26.05
CA GLY A 178 13.08 18.03 24.60
C GLY A 178 12.35 19.25 24.05
N MET A 179 12.80 19.74 22.88
CA MET A 179 12.17 20.86 22.17
C MET A 179 11.11 20.41 21.15
N ALA A 180 11.09 19.12 20.80
CA ALA A 180 10.19 18.61 19.77
C ALA A 180 8.77 18.39 20.34
N SER A 181 7.79 18.98 19.66
CA SER A 181 6.37 18.69 19.89
C SER A 181 5.98 17.33 19.28
N PRO A 182 4.84 16.73 19.68
CA PRO A 182 4.31 15.53 19.02
C PRO A 182 4.21 15.67 17.48
N GLY A 183 3.81 16.86 16.99
CA GLY A 183 3.73 17.15 15.56
C GLY A 183 5.11 17.14 14.86
N LEU A 184 6.15 17.71 15.48
CA LEU A 184 7.49 17.67 14.90
C LEU A 184 8.07 16.25 14.91
N LEU A 185 7.82 15.47 15.96
CA LEU A 185 8.21 14.06 16.02
C LEU A 185 7.52 13.24 14.92
N ALA A 186 6.20 13.40 14.76
CA ALA A 186 5.44 12.73 13.71
C ALA A 186 5.97 13.11 12.32
N HIS A 187 6.30 14.39 12.08
CA HIS A 187 6.90 14.83 10.82
C HIS A 187 8.25 14.14 10.55
N VAL A 188 9.13 14.06 11.54
CA VAL A 188 10.42 13.37 11.38
C VAL A 188 10.24 11.89 11.08
N LEU A 189 9.29 11.21 11.75
CA LEU A 189 9.00 9.80 11.52
C LEU A 189 8.41 9.55 10.11
N VAL A 190 7.39 10.33 9.72
CA VAL A 190 6.75 10.18 8.41
C VAL A 190 7.74 10.48 7.30
N SER A 191 8.43 11.61 7.37
CA SER A 191 9.45 11.96 6.38
C SER A 191 10.50 10.87 6.21
N LYS A 192 10.92 10.20 7.31
CA LYS A 192 11.92 9.14 7.22
C LYS A 192 11.36 7.82 6.70
N TYR A 193 10.25 7.34 7.23
CA TYR A 193 9.78 5.97 7.04
C TYR A 193 8.64 5.83 6.03
N CYS A 194 7.96 6.94 5.70
CA CYS A 194 6.91 7.01 4.70
C CYS A 194 7.41 7.64 3.39
N ASP A 195 8.17 8.75 3.49
CA ASP A 195 8.65 9.54 2.35
C ASP A 195 10.10 9.23 2.00
N HIS A 196 10.70 8.28 2.72
CA HIS A 196 12.07 7.77 2.50
C HIS A 196 13.17 8.85 2.63
N LEU A 197 12.93 9.93 3.38
CA LEU A 197 13.83 11.04 3.55
C LEU A 197 14.79 10.80 4.74
N PRO A 198 16.09 10.53 4.51
CA PRO A 198 17.02 10.24 5.59
C PRO A 198 17.26 11.43 6.51
N LEU A 199 17.61 11.16 7.78
CA LEU A 199 17.76 12.20 8.82
C LEU A 199 18.78 13.28 8.45
N TYR A 200 19.84 12.95 7.69
CA TYR A 200 20.81 13.94 7.26
C TYR A 200 20.20 14.97 6.27
N ARG A 201 19.30 14.53 5.38
CA ARG A 201 18.58 15.45 4.48
C ARG A 201 17.56 16.28 5.25
N GLN A 202 16.87 15.69 6.25
CA GLN A 202 15.96 16.44 7.11
C GLN A 202 16.71 17.52 7.89
N SER A 203 17.90 17.21 8.44
CA SER A 203 18.77 18.21 9.09
C SER A 203 19.11 19.38 8.16
N GLN A 204 19.47 19.09 6.90
CA GLN A 204 19.73 20.12 5.88
C GLN A 204 18.47 20.94 5.52
N ILE A 205 17.29 20.30 5.48
CA ILE A 205 16.03 21.01 5.23
C ILE A 205 15.74 21.98 6.39
N PHE A 206 15.86 21.53 7.65
CA PHE A 206 15.66 22.39 8.81
C PHE A 206 16.65 23.56 8.83
N ALA A 207 17.92 23.32 8.49
CA ALA A 207 18.92 24.39 8.39
C ALA A 207 18.53 25.47 7.34
N ARG A 208 17.97 25.08 6.18
CA ARG A 208 17.45 26.03 5.19
C ARG A 208 16.27 26.87 5.71
N HIS A 209 15.54 26.35 6.71
CA HIS A 209 14.49 27.10 7.41
C HIS A 209 15.01 27.87 8.63
N GLY A 210 16.33 28.02 8.76
CA GLY A 210 16.97 28.77 9.84
C GLY A 210 17.02 28.05 11.19
N VAL A 211 16.80 26.72 11.22
CA VAL A 211 16.84 25.93 12.45
C VAL A 211 17.84 24.79 12.31
N GLU A 212 18.97 24.91 12.98
CA GLU A 212 19.98 23.87 12.98
C GLU A 212 19.62 22.76 13.98
N ILE A 213 19.41 21.56 13.46
CA ILE A 213 19.13 20.34 14.24
C ILE A 213 20.08 19.26 13.77
N GLU A 214 20.95 18.83 14.64
CA GLU A 214 21.91 17.77 14.32
C GLU A 214 21.24 16.43 14.05
N ARG A 215 21.85 15.62 13.20
CA ARG A 215 21.41 14.26 12.87
C ARG A 215 21.29 13.37 14.12
N SER A 216 22.20 13.51 15.08
CA SER A 216 22.19 12.80 16.37
C SER A 216 20.93 13.11 17.17
N THR A 217 20.55 14.39 17.22
CA THR A 217 19.31 14.85 17.88
C THR A 217 18.07 14.24 17.21
N LEU A 218 18.00 14.26 15.87
CA LEU A 218 16.90 13.63 15.14
C LEU A 218 16.84 12.11 15.37
N ALA A 219 17.99 11.44 15.47
CA ALA A 219 18.05 10.01 15.78
C ALA A 219 17.55 9.70 17.20
N ASN A 220 17.88 10.55 18.17
CA ASN A 220 17.37 10.47 19.55
C ASN A 220 15.85 10.72 19.59
N TRP A 221 15.34 11.65 18.80
CA TRP A 221 13.90 11.90 18.71
C TRP A 221 13.16 10.69 18.14
N VAL A 222 13.70 10.05 17.11
CA VAL A 222 13.15 8.78 16.61
C VAL A 222 13.10 7.74 17.72
N GLY A 223 14.18 7.62 18.51
CA GLY A 223 14.24 6.69 19.65
C GLY A 223 13.18 6.97 20.70
N GLY A 224 13.06 8.22 21.13
CA GLY A 224 12.07 8.62 22.13
C GLY A 224 10.63 8.46 21.65
N ALA A 225 10.35 8.80 20.40
CA ALA A 225 9.03 8.57 19.81
C ALA A 225 8.68 7.08 19.72
N CYS A 226 9.63 6.23 19.30
CA CYS A 226 9.40 4.79 19.21
C CYS A 226 9.11 4.15 20.57
N TRP A 227 9.71 4.64 21.65
CA TRP A 227 9.41 4.15 22.99
C TRP A 227 7.91 4.31 23.34
N TRP A 228 7.30 5.45 22.97
CA TRP A 228 5.87 5.66 23.13
C TRP A 228 5.02 4.78 22.23
N LEU A 229 5.52 4.41 21.04
CA LEU A 229 4.80 3.65 20.03
C LEU A 229 4.92 2.13 20.20
N GLU A 230 5.89 1.65 20.99
CA GLU A 230 6.14 0.22 21.19
C GLU A 230 4.94 -0.56 21.77
N PRO A 231 4.20 -0.06 22.77
CA PRO A 231 3.01 -0.75 23.26
C PRO A 231 1.93 -0.91 22.18
N LEU A 232 1.81 0.07 21.29
CA LEU A 232 0.86 0.01 20.18
C LEU A 232 1.31 -0.98 19.09
N HIS A 233 2.62 -1.08 18.85
CA HIS A 233 3.20 -2.12 18.00
C HIS A 233 2.87 -3.52 18.52
N ALA A 234 2.95 -3.75 19.82
CA ALA A 234 2.57 -5.02 20.44
C ALA A 234 1.06 -5.34 20.26
N ARG A 235 0.18 -4.33 20.33
CA ARG A 235 -1.26 -4.51 20.05
C ARG A 235 -1.53 -4.83 18.59
N LEU A 236 -0.82 -4.21 17.65
CA LEU A 236 -0.87 -4.56 16.22
C LEU A 236 -0.43 -6.01 16.00
N ALA A 237 0.66 -6.44 16.62
CA ALA A 237 1.13 -7.83 16.55
C ALA A 237 0.08 -8.82 17.07
N ALA A 238 -0.54 -8.51 18.22
CA ALA A 238 -1.61 -9.34 18.76
C ALA A 238 -2.81 -9.45 17.81
N HIS A 239 -3.21 -8.36 17.14
CA HIS A 239 -4.27 -8.36 16.13
C HIS A 239 -3.90 -9.22 14.91
N VAL A 240 -2.69 -9.09 14.38
CA VAL A 240 -2.22 -9.87 13.22
C VAL A 240 -2.14 -11.34 13.58
N PHE A 241 -1.50 -11.68 14.69
CA PHE A 241 -1.31 -13.09 15.10
C PHE A 241 -2.57 -13.74 15.69
N GLY A 242 -3.60 -12.97 16.00
CA GLY A 242 -4.93 -13.49 16.38
C GLY A 242 -5.75 -13.99 15.18
N ALA A 243 -5.30 -13.78 13.95
CA ALA A 243 -6.01 -14.23 12.75
C ALA A 243 -5.84 -15.73 12.50
N ALA A 244 -6.84 -16.35 11.88
CA ALA A 244 -6.75 -17.76 11.45
C ALA A 244 -5.83 -17.96 10.23
N LYS A 245 -5.55 -16.89 9.47
CA LYS A 245 -4.64 -16.87 8.31
C LYS A 245 -3.87 -15.56 8.29
N ILE A 246 -2.55 -15.65 8.10
CA ILE A 246 -1.66 -14.50 7.87
C ILE A 246 -0.70 -14.79 6.72
N PHE A 247 -0.19 -13.72 6.14
CA PHE A 247 0.92 -13.79 5.19
C PHE A 247 2.23 -13.48 5.91
N ALA A 248 3.32 -14.11 5.47
CA ALA A 248 4.66 -13.84 5.99
C ALA A 248 5.70 -13.83 4.89
N ASP A 249 6.66 -12.92 5.03
CA ASP A 249 7.85 -12.83 4.18
C ASP A 249 8.95 -12.04 4.90
N ASP A 250 10.16 -12.02 4.35
CA ASP A 250 11.26 -11.24 4.90
C ASP A 250 12.02 -10.45 3.85
N THR A 251 12.59 -9.32 4.24
CA THR A 251 13.45 -8.52 3.36
C THR A 251 14.78 -8.19 4.02
N PRO A 252 15.93 -8.28 3.28
CA PRO A 252 17.22 -7.89 3.83
C PRO A 252 17.28 -6.38 4.06
N ILE A 253 17.89 -5.96 5.15
CA ILE A 253 18.27 -4.57 5.38
C ILE A 253 19.76 -4.47 5.76
N PRO A 254 20.50 -3.53 5.18
CA PRO A 254 21.85 -3.23 5.63
C PRO A 254 21.79 -2.54 7.00
N VAL A 255 22.65 -2.96 7.92
CA VAL A 255 22.79 -2.36 9.25
C VAL A 255 24.24 -2.02 9.49
N LEU A 256 24.53 -0.82 9.96
CA LEU A 256 25.89 -0.39 10.26
C LEU A 256 26.47 -1.28 11.37
N ASP A 257 27.68 -1.80 11.12
CA ASP A 257 28.44 -2.64 12.04
C ASP A 257 29.73 -1.90 12.45
N PRO A 258 29.70 -1.12 13.55
CA PRO A 258 30.84 -0.31 13.95
C PRO A 258 32.10 -1.18 14.16
N GLY A 259 33.23 -0.68 13.70
CA GLY A 259 34.54 -1.37 13.80
C GLY A 259 34.86 -2.30 12.63
N ARG A 260 33.90 -2.64 11.74
CA ARG A 260 34.16 -3.51 10.58
C ARG A 260 34.30 -2.79 9.25
N GLY A 261 34.05 -1.48 9.19
CA GLY A 261 34.13 -0.69 7.96
C GLY A 261 33.09 -1.08 6.88
N ARG A 262 32.10 -1.93 7.22
CA ARG A 262 31.03 -2.40 6.33
C ARG A 262 29.73 -2.61 7.10
N THR A 263 28.62 -2.66 6.36
CA THR A 263 27.33 -3.04 6.94
C THR A 263 27.22 -4.57 7.06
N LYS A 264 26.49 -5.03 8.08
CA LYS A 264 25.96 -6.39 8.17
C LYS A 264 24.58 -6.45 7.54
N THR A 265 24.13 -7.64 7.13
CA THR A 265 22.80 -7.87 6.60
C THR A 265 21.88 -8.37 7.70
N GLY A 266 21.02 -7.49 8.20
CA GLY A 266 19.88 -7.86 9.02
C GLY A 266 18.64 -8.17 8.18
N ARG A 267 17.54 -8.51 8.83
CA ARG A 267 16.26 -8.85 8.21
C ARG A 267 15.11 -8.11 8.87
N LEU A 268 14.18 -7.63 8.07
CA LEU A 268 12.84 -7.28 8.50
C LEU A 268 11.88 -8.39 8.08
N TRP A 269 11.30 -9.04 9.07
CA TRP A 269 10.23 -10.01 8.92
C TRP A 269 8.92 -9.26 8.92
N VAL A 270 8.05 -9.56 7.96
CA VAL A 270 6.78 -8.87 7.77
C VAL A 270 5.66 -9.89 7.84
N TYR A 271 4.68 -9.61 8.67
CA TYR A 271 3.46 -10.40 8.79
C TYR A 271 2.27 -9.49 8.50
N THR A 272 1.36 -9.97 7.65
CA THR A 272 0.16 -9.19 7.31
C THR A 272 -1.09 -10.01 7.49
N ARG A 273 -2.12 -9.36 8.04
CA ARG A 273 -3.50 -9.80 8.00
C ARG A 273 -4.24 -8.97 6.96
N ASP A 274 -4.87 -9.61 5.99
CA ASP A 274 -5.71 -8.96 5.01
C ASP A 274 -6.86 -9.90 4.63
N ASP A 275 -8.03 -9.62 5.20
CA ASP A 275 -9.23 -10.43 5.04
C ASP A 275 -10.17 -9.86 3.95
N ARG A 276 -9.86 -8.70 3.38
CA ARG A 276 -10.67 -8.02 2.34
C ARG A 276 -10.89 -8.86 1.07
N PRO A 277 -9.93 -9.66 0.57
CA PRO A 277 -10.14 -10.45 -0.64
C PRO A 277 -11.28 -11.45 -0.57
N TRP A 278 -11.65 -11.90 0.63
CA TRP A 278 -12.76 -12.83 0.86
C TRP A 278 -13.93 -12.21 1.66
N GLY A 279 -13.95 -10.86 1.78
CA GLY A 279 -15.03 -10.14 2.46
C GLY A 279 -15.02 -10.29 3.98
N GLY A 280 -13.88 -10.65 4.58
CA GLY A 280 -13.76 -10.77 6.03
C GLY A 280 -13.90 -9.43 6.75
N PRO A 281 -14.44 -9.42 7.98
CA PRO A 281 -14.80 -8.20 8.69
C PRO A 281 -13.62 -7.50 9.37
N ASP A 282 -12.51 -8.21 9.56
CA ASP A 282 -11.40 -7.70 10.37
C ASP A 282 -10.51 -6.72 9.60
N PRO A 283 -10.08 -5.64 10.26
CA PRO A 283 -9.25 -4.62 9.63
C PRO A 283 -7.89 -5.17 9.16
N PRO A 284 -7.41 -4.76 7.99
CA PRO A 284 -6.10 -5.16 7.50
C PRO A 284 -4.99 -4.50 8.33
N ALA A 285 -3.94 -5.27 8.62
CA ALA A 285 -2.79 -4.77 9.36
C ALA A 285 -1.49 -5.43 8.90
N ALA A 286 -0.37 -4.72 9.09
CA ALA A 286 0.97 -5.22 8.86
C ALA A 286 1.85 -4.97 10.07
N VAL A 287 2.61 -5.97 10.48
CA VAL A 287 3.58 -5.85 11.58
C VAL A 287 4.95 -6.32 11.11
N TYR A 288 5.97 -5.57 11.51
CA TYR A 288 7.36 -5.82 11.15
C TYR A 288 8.18 -6.13 12.40
N PHE A 289 9.12 -7.06 12.26
CA PHE A 289 10.09 -7.40 13.30
C PHE A 289 11.49 -7.41 12.70
N TYR A 290 12.43 -6.88 13.44
CA TYR A 290 13.83 -6.91 13.05
C TYR A 290 14.53 -8.14 13.62
N SER A 291 15.49 -8.69 12.86
CA SER A 291 16.51 -9.61 13.37
C SER A 291 17.86 -9.37 12.70
N SER A 292 18.93 -9.68 13.43
CA SER A 292 20.29 -9.53 12.94
C SER A 292 20.73 -10.58 11.92
N ASP A 293 19.91 -11.63 11.72
CA ASP A 293 20.16 -12.75 10.80
C ASP A 293 18.87 -13.33 10.23
N ARG A 294 18.99 -14.33 9.32
CA ARG A 294 17.86 -15.03 8.68
C ARG A 294 17.64 -16.44 9.24
N LYS A 295 17.98 -16.70 10.49
CA LYS A 295 17.81 -18.03 11.06
C LYS A 295 16.34 -18.38 11.30
N ALA A 296 16.01 -19.67 11.22
CA ALA A 296 14.65 -20.17 11.42
C ALA A 296 14.07 -19.91 12.82
N GLU A 297 14.96 -19.74 13.84
CA GLU A 297 14.54 -19.40 15.20
C GLU A 297 13.85 -18.05 15.28
N ARG A 298 14.15 -17.11 14.35
CA ARG A 298 13.57 -15.77 14.35
C ARG A 298 12.06 -15.78 14.08
N PRO A 299 11.59 -16.30 12.93
CA PRO A 299 10.16 -16.43 12.73
C PRO A 299 9.50 -17.39 13.72
N ALA A 300 10.23 -18.39 14.25
CA ALA A 300 9.71 -19.27 15.28
C ALA A 300 9.40 -18.55 16.60
N SER A 301 10.23 -17.58 16.99
CA SER A 301 9.97 -16.72 18.15
C SER A 301 8.83 -15.75 17.90
N HIS A 302 8.78 -15.11 16.71
CA HIS A 302 7.71 -14.15 16.39
C HIS A 302 6.32 -14.84 16.37
N LEU A 303 6.25 -16.08 15.90
CA LEU A 303 5.02 -16.87 15.72
C LEU A 303 4.75 -17.82 16.91
N GLU A 304 5.37 -17.57 18.05
CA GLU A 304 5.08 -18.33 19.25
C GLU A 304 3.61 -18.17 19.65
N GLY A 305 2.91 -19.29 19.80
CA GLY A 305 1.47 -19.31 20.09
C GLY A 305 0.55 -19.13 18.89
N PHE A 306 1.05 -18.76 17.72
CA PHE A 306 0.22 -18.67 16.50
C PHE A 306 -0.25 -20.07 16.07
N LYS A 307 -1.54 -20.16 15.74
CA LYS A 307 -2.18 -21.36 15.19
C LYS A 307 -3.04 -20.97 14.00
N GLY A 308 -2.78 -21.56 12.84
CA GLY A 308 -3.53 -21.24 11.63
C GLY A 308 -2.73 -21.41 10.36
N VAL A 309 -3.20 -20.78 9.28
CA VAL A 309 -2.54 -20.81 7.98
C VAL A 309 -1.51 -19.69 7.89
N LEU A 310 -0.27 -20.07 7.57
CA LEU A 310 0.82 -19.16 7.26
C LEU A 310 1.09 -19.23 5.76
N GLN A 311 0.74 -18.16 5.04
CA GLN A 311 0.97 -18.05 3.60
C GLN A 311 2.34 -17.43 3.35
N VAL A 312 3.21 -18.14 2.59
CA VAL A 312 4.64 -17.83 2.49
C VAL A 312 5.16 -18.01 1.07
N ASP A 313 6.35 -17.43 0.80
CA ASP A 313 7.07 -17.57 -0.47
C ASP A 313 7.64 -19.00 -0.69
N GLY A 314 8.48 -19.47 0.12
CA GLY A 314 9.16 -20.77 -0.04
C GLY A 314 10.48 -20.81 0.71
N TYR A 315 10.64 -19.90 1.67
CA TYR A 315 11.79 -19.92 2.56
C TYR A 315 11.75 -21.16 3.48
N ALA A 316 12.80 -21.98 3.44
CA ALA A 316 12.90 -23.24 4.19
C ALA A 316 12.79 -23.06 5.71
N GLY A 317 13.06 -21.87 6.24
CA GLY A 317 12.91 -21.57 7.67
C GLY A 317 11.46 -21.67 8.14
N PHE A 318 10.48 -21.39 7.29
CA PHE A 318 9.07 -21.56 7.62
C PHE A 318 8.62 -23.03 7.64
N GLU A 319 9.26 -23.90 6.85
CA GLU A 319 8.95 -25.34 6.84
C GLU A 319 9.16 -25.98 8.22
N ARG A 320 10.15 -25.51 9.00
CA ARG A 320 10.43 -26.00 10.35
C ARG A 320 9.33 -25.66 11.36
N LEU A 321 8.52 -24.64 11.09
CA LEU A 321 7.42 -24.24 11.99
C LEU A 321 6.30 -25.27 12.04
N THR A 322 6.09 -26.01 10.94
CA THR A 322 5.04 -27.04 10.88
C THR A 322 5.30 -28.21 11.82
N ALA A 323 6.58 -28.50 12.13
CA ALA A 323 6.97 -29.59 13.02
C ALA A 323 6.52 -29.37 14.48
N ARG A 324 6.22 -28.13 14.88
CA ARG A 324 5.72 -27.78 16.22
C ARG A 324 4.21 -27.98 16.37
N GLY A 325 3.50 -28.26 15.27
CA GLY A 325 2.05 -28.37 15.23
C GLY A 325 1.34 -27.00 15.27
N GLY A 326 0.11 -26.96 14.79
CA GLY A 326 -0.75 -25.77 14.80
C GLY A 326 -0.55 -24.80 13.62
N ILE A 327 0.59 -24.80 12.95
CA ILE A 327 0.85 -23.97 11.75
C ILE A 327 0.76 -24.83 10.50
N VAL A 328 -0.03 -24.35 9.54
CA VAL A 328 -0.22 -24.97 8.23
C VAL A 328 0.29 -24.01 7.16
N LEU A 329 1.24 -24.45 6.32
CA LEU A 329 1.80 -23.59 5.26
C LEU A 329 0.90 -23.60 4.03
N ALA A 330 0.66 -22.42 3.45
CA ALA A 330 0.17 -22.23 2.09
C ALA A 330 1.26 -21.56 1.24
N ALA A 331 1.48 -22.05 0.02
CA ALA A 331 2.53 -21.56 -0.85
C ALA A 331 1.98 -20.59 -1.92
N CYS A 332 2.87 -19.76 -2.45
CA CYS A 332 2.57 -18.71 -3.41
C CYS A 332 2.72 -19.22 -4.86
N TRP A 333 1.65 -19.15 -5.66
CA TRP A 333 1.70 -19.45 -7.08
C TRP A 333 2.45 -18.39 -7.90
N ALA A 334 2.52 -17.13 -7.45
CA ALA A 334 3.29 -16.09 -8.12
C ALA A 334 4.80 -16.44 -8.16
N HIS A 335 5.35 -16.98 -7.08
CA HIS A 335 6.73 -17.44 -7.04
C HIS A 335 6.98 -18.66 -7.96
N THR A 336 6.02 -19.58 -8.02
CA THR A 336 6.05 -20.69 -8.97
C THR A 336 6.00 -20.19 -10.42
N ARG A 337 5.08 -19.27 -10.73
CA ARG A 337 4.95 -18.61 -12.02
C ARG A 337 6.24 -17.91 -12.45
N ARG A 338 6.87 -17.17 -11.54
CA ARG A 338 8.13 -16.45 -11.82
C ARG A 338 9.22 -17.38 -12.31
N LYS A 339 9.40 -18.54 -11.68
CA LYS A 339 10.41 -19.53 -12.12
C LYS A 339 10.17 -20.05 -13.54
N PHE A 340 8.93 -20.26 -13.93
CA PHE A 340 8.60 -20.61 -15.31
C PHE A 340 8.77 -19.43 -16.27
N PHE A 341 8.45 -18.22 -15.82
CA PHE A 341 8.62 -17.01 -16.60
C PHE A 341 10.10 -16.74 -16.91
N ASP A 342 10.98 -16.81 -15.93
CA ASP A 342 12.42 -16.63 -16.10
C ASP A 342 12.98 -17.67 -17.11
N MET A 343 12.46 -18.88 -17.08
CA MET A 343 12.85 -19.93 -18.04
C MET A 343 12.30 -19.68 -19.44
N HIS A 344 11.07 -19.19 -19.56
CA HIS A 344 10.50 -18.83 -20.85
C HIS A 344 11.27 -17.67 -21.51
N GLU A 345 11.53 -16.61 -20.75
CA GLU A 345 12.34 -15.46 -21.20
C GLU A 345 13.76 -15.87 -21.64
N ALA A 346 14.41 -16.73 -20.87
CA ALA A 346 15.79 -17.12 -21.15
C ALA A 346 15.94 -18.10 -22.32
N THR A 347 14.94 -18.95 -22.57
CA THR A 347 15.10 -20.12 -23.48
C THR A 347 13.99 -20.28 -24.52
N GLY A 348 12.90 -19.51 -24.45
CA GLY A 348 11.72 -19.70 -25.28
C GLY A 348 11.01 -21.04 -25.06
N SER A 349 11.23 -21.72 -23.92
CA SER A 349 10.75 -23.09 -23.67
C SER A 349 9.24 -23.22 -23.83
N PRO A 350 8.74 -24.10 -24.70
CA PRO A 350 7.31 -24.33 -24.86
C PRO A 350 6.67 -24.98 -23.63
N ILE A 351 7.43 -25.74 -22.84
CA ILE A 351 6.97 -26.29 -21.55
C ILE A 351 6.74 -25.18 -20.53
N ALA A 352 7.65 -24.20 -20.47
CA ALA A 352 7.48 -23.04 -19.60
C ALA A 352 6.28 -22.18 -20.03
N ALA A 353 6.11 -21.94 -21.34
CA ALA A 353 4.96 -21.23 -21.89
C ALA A 353 3.62 -21.91 -21.53
N GLU A 354 3.54 -23.24 -21.67
CA GLU A 354 2.34 -23.99 -21.30
C GLU A 354 2.07 -23.98 -19.80
N ALA A 355 3.11 -24.04 -18.96
CA ALA A 355 2.95 -23.89 -17.51
C ALA A 355 2.39 -22.50 -17.15
N LEU A 356 2.90 -21.42 -17.78
CA LEU A 356 2.42 -20.06 -17.62
C LEU A 356 0.95 -19.90 -18.04
N ARG A 357 0.56 -20.51 -19.16
CA ARG A 357 -0.82 -20.48 -19.64
C ARG A 357 -1.78 -21.12 -18.62
N ARG A 358 -1.44 -22.31 -18.09
CA ARG A 358 -2.24 -23.01 -17.08
C ARG A 358 -2.34 -22.22 -15.78
N ILE A 359 -1.27 -21.58 -15.34
CA ILE A 359 -1.29 -20.72 -14.16
C ILE A 359 -2.16 -19.49 -14.42
N ALA A 360 -2.12 -18.89 -15.62
CA ALA A 360 -2.95 -17.75 -15.96
C ALA A 360 -4.46 -18.07 -15.89
N GLU A 361 -4.88 -19.30 -16.22
CA GLU A 361 -6.27 -19.75 -16.05
C GLU A 361 -6.70 -19.72 -14.58
N LEU A 362 -5.82 -20.13 -13.65
CA LEU A 362 -6.11 -20.04 -12.21
C LEU A 362 -6.31 -18.58 -11.77
N TYR A 363 -5.45 -17.65 -12.23
CA TYR A 363 -5.59 -16.23 -11.94
C TYR A 363 -6.86 -15.61 -12.52
N ALA A 364 -7.30 -16.06 -13.70
CA ALA A 364 -8.55 -15.60 -14.29
C ALA A 364 -9.78 -16.00 -13.43
N ILE A 365 -9.78 -17.22 -12.89
CA ILE A 365 -10.82 -17.68 -11.98
C ILE A 365 -10.78 -16.84 -10.68
N GLU A 366 -9.61 -16.66 -10.08
CA GLU A 366 -9.46 -15.86 -8.85
C GLU A 366 -9.93 -14.41 -9.01
N LYS A 367 -9.69 -13.82 -10.17
CA LYS A 367 -10.19 -12.47 -10.49
C LYS A 367 -11.71 -12.39 -10.43
N SER A 368 -12.42 -13.43 -10.87
CA SER A 368 -13.89 -13.49 -10.92
C SER A 368 -14.56 -13.67 -9.56
N ILE A 369 -13.81 -14.15 -8.56
CA ILE A 369 -14.33 -14.47 -7.21
C ILE A 369 -13.80 -13.54 -6.12
N ARG A 370 -13.04 -12.52 -6.48
CA ARG A 370 -12.50 -11.57 -5.53
C ARG A 370 -13.62 -10.78 -4.85
N GLY A 371 -13.54 -10.65 -3.51
CA GLY A 371 -14.57 -10.00 -2.70
C GLY A 371 -15.79 -10.85 -2.36
N ARG A 372 -15.87 -12.09 -2.89
CA ARG A 372 -16.89 -13.06 -2.49
C ARG A 372 -16.54 -13.71 -1.15
N THR A 373 -17.54 -14.30 -0.49
CA THR A 373 -17.34 -15.02 0.77
C THR A 373 -16.38 -16.22 0.61
N ALA A 374 -15.79 -16.67 1.72
CA ALA A 374 -14.87 -17.80 1.71
C ALA A 374 -15.53 -19.07 1.15
N GLU A 375 -16.81 -19.31 1.48
CA GLU A 375 -17.60 -20.46 1.04
C GLU A 375 -17.85 -20.40 -0.49
N GLU A 376 -18.24 -19.24 -1.00
CA GLU A 376 -18.45 -19.04 -2.45
C GLU A 376 -17.15 -19.24 -3.22
N ARG A 377 -16.05 -18.67 -2.73
CA ARG A 377 -14.72 -18.85 -3.33
C ARG A 377 -14.31 -20.31 -3.36
N GLN A 378 -14.48 -21.02 -2.27
CA GLN A 378 -14.18 -22.45 -2.19
C GLN A 378 -15.04 -23.27 -3.18
N SER A 379 -16.33 -22.96 -3.28
CA SER A 379 -17.25 -23.64 -4.23
C SER A 379 -16.80 -23.47 -5.68
N VAL A 380 -16.52 -22.24 -6.10
CA VAL A 380 -16.04 -21.93 -7.48
C VAL A 380 -14.69 -22.58 -7.75
N ARG A 381 -13.75 -22.53 -6.80
CA ARG A 381 -12.44 -23.18 -6.91
C ARG A 381 -12.55 -24.69 -7.05
N ASN A 382 -13.46 -25.33 -6.31
CA ASN A 382 -13.70 -26.77 -6.42
C ASN A 382 -14.23 -27.15 -7.82
N THR A 383 -15.08 -26.32 -8.41
CA THR A 383 -15.67 -26.58 -9.72
C THR A 383 -14.70 -26.28 -10.86
N HIS A 384 -13.95 -25.17 -10.80
CA HIS A 384 -13.18 -24.67 -11.92
C HIS A 384 -11.66 -24.80 -11.75
N SER A 385 -11.11 -24.48 -10.55
CA SER A 385 -9.66 -24.47 -10.34
C SER A 385 -9.12 -25.87 -10.02
N ARG A 386 -9.85 -26.69 -9.27
CA ARG A 386 -9.41 -28.03 -8.86
C ARG A 386 -9.08 -28.94 -10.04
N PRO A 387 -9.92 -29.06 -11.08
CA PRO A 387 -9.58 -29.89 -12.25
C PRO A 387 -8.30 -29.43 -12.97
N LEU A 388 -8.07 -28.11 -13.07
CA LEU A 388 -6.86 -27.55 -13.67
C LEU A 388 -5.61 -27.92 -12.87
N VAL A 389 -5.66 -27.78 -11.56
CA VAL A 389 -4.55 -28.12 -10.65
C VAL A 389 -4.28 -29.62 -10.66
N GLU A 390 -5.32 -30.45 -10.61
CA GLU A 390 -5.19 -31.92 -10.65
C GLU A 390 -4.60 -32.41 -11.98
N ALA A 391 -4.97 -31.81 -13.10
CA ALA A 391 -4.39 -32.12 -14.42
C ALA A 391 -2.94 -31.62 -14.56
N MET A 392 -2.56 -30.54 -13.88
CA MET A 392 -1.24 -29.94 -13.98
C MET A 392 -0.15 -30.79 -13.33
N LYS A 393 -0.41 -31.44 -12.18
CA LYS A 393 0.58 -32.23 -11.45
C LYS A 393 1.16 -33.40 -12.26
N PRO A 394 0.33 -34.31 -12.84
CA PRO A 394 0.84 -35.39 -13.68
C PRO A 394 1.53 -34.88 -14.93
N TRP A 395 1.01 -33.79 -15.53
CA TRP A 395 1.66 -33.16 -16.67
C TRP A 395 3.07 -32.68 -16.32
N LEU A 396 3.27 -31.94 -15.21
CA LEU A 396 4.60 -31.51 -14.74
C LEU A 396 5.54 -32.70 -14.51
N LYS A 397 5.07 -33.80 -13.90
CA LYS A 397 5.85 -35.02 -13.71
C LYS A 397 6.29 -35.63 -15.05
N THR A 398 5.38 -35.68 -16.03
CA THR A 398 5.68 -36.18 -17.37
C THR A 398 6.73 -35.33 -18.06
N GLN A 399 6.60 -33.98 -17.97
CA GLN A 399 7.60 -33.09 -18.57
C GLN A 399 8.97 -33.24 -17.90
N LEU A 400 9.00 -33.38 -16.57
CA LEU A 400 10.26 -33.57 -15.83
C LEU A 400 11.01 -34.83 -16.28
N GLY A 401 10.28 -35.91 -16.64
CA GLY A 401 10.89 -37.14 -17.15
C GLY A 401 11.41 -37.03 -18.60
N ARG A 402 11.02 -35.97 -19.34
CA ARG A 402 11.40 -35.77 -20.76
C ARG A 402 12.54 -34.75 -20.93
N ILE A 403 12.94 -34.06 -19.90
CA ILE A 403 13.98 -33.01 -19.96
C ILE A 403 15.21 -33.44 -19.16
N PRO A 404 16.40 -32.87 -19.43
CA PRO A 404 17.60 -33.14 -18.66
C PRO A 404 17.37 -32.78 -17.18
N GLY A 405 17.75 -33.68 -16.28
CA GLY A 405 17.55 -33.53 -14.84
C GLY A 405 18.31 -32.35 -14.22
N ARG A 406 19.33 -31.81 -14.90
CA ARG A 406 20.08 -30.61 -14.51
C ARG A 406 19.70 -29.46 -15.45
N GLY A 407 19.16 -28.38 -14.91
CA GLY A 407 18.77 -27.19 -15.67
C GLY A 407 17.65 -26.41 -15.01
N GLY A 408 17.54 -25.13 -15.33
CA GLY A 408 16.58 -24.21 -14.68
C GLY A 408 15.12 -24.64 -14.84
N LEU A 409 14.74 -25.21 -15.98
CA LEU A 409 13.38 -25.71 -16.19
C LEU A 409 13.06 -26.90 -15.26
N ALA A 410 14.00 -27.85 -15.12
CA ALA A 410 13.83 -28.97 -14.18
C ALA A 410 13.77 -28.49 -12.72
N GLU A 411 14.53 -27.45 -12.38
CA GLU A 411 14.47 -26.81 -11.06
C GLU A 411 13.11 -26.11 -10.83
N ALA A 412 12.57 -25.38 -11.81
CA ALA A 412 11.26 -24.77 -11.74
C ALA A 412 10.14 -25.80 -11.51
N ILE A 413 10.19 -26.92 -12.23
CA ILE A 413 9.23 -28.02 -12.07
C ILE A 413 9.39 -28.67 -10.66
N ARG A 414 10.61 -28.98 -10.24
CA ARG A 414 10.85 -29.55 -8.90
C ARG A 414 10.43 -28.61 -7.78
N TYR A 415 10.63 -27.30 -7.94
CA TYR A 415 10.17 -26.29 -6.99
C TYR A 415 8.64 -26.37 -6.81
N ALA A 416 7.89 -26.42 -7.91
CA ALA A 416 6.44 -26.58 -7.87
C ALA A 416 6.02 -27.91 -7.22
N LEU A 417 6.61 -29.04 -7.65
CA LEU A 417 6.24 -30.37 -7.18
C LEU A 417 6.56 -30.60 -5.71
N SER A 418 7.68 -30.07 -5.19
CA SER A 418 8.05 -30.18 -3.77
C SER A 418 7.09 -29.43 -2.85
N ARG A 419 6.44 -28.37 -3.34
CA ARG A 419 5.50 -27.52 -2.59
C ARG A 419 4.04 -27.80 -2.96
N TRP A 420 3.78 -28.85 -3.74
CA TRP A 420 2.47 -29.12 -4.29
C TRP A 420 1.34 -29.16 -3.25
N PRO A 421 1.49 -29.81 -2.09
CA PRO A 421 0.44 -29.82 -1.08
C PRO A 421 0.11 -28.41 -0.57
N ALA A 422 1.14 -27.57 -0.38
CA ALA A 422 0.97 -26.19 0.07
C ALA A 422 0.40 -25.28 -1.02
N LEU A 423 0.72 -25.53 -2.31
CA LEU A 423 0.14 -24.84 -3.45
C LEU A 423 -1.34 -25.16 -3.68
N CYS A 424 -1.80 -26.35 -3.26
CA CYS A 424 -3.19 -26.78 -3.40
C CYS A 424 -4.12 -26.28 -2.28
N ARG A 425 -3.61 -25.77 -1.15
CA ARG A 425 -4.43 -25.43 0.02
C ARG A 425 -5.50 -24.38 -0.24
N PHE A 426 -5.29 -23.47 -1.18
CA PHE A 426 -6.30 -22.46 -1.57
C PHE A 426 -7.60 -23.10 -2.12
N LEU A 427 -7.53 -24.34 -2.60
CA LEU A 427 -8.70 -25.10 -3.06
C LEU A 427 -9.60 -25.54 -1.91
N ASP A 428 -9.02 -25.77 -0.72
CA ASP A 428 -9.70 -26.35 0.43
C ASP A 428 -10.20 -25.29 1.43
N ASP A 429 -9.69 -24.05 1.33
CA ASP A 429 -10.08 -22.93 2.18
C ASP A 429 -10.19 -21.63 1.35
N GLY A 430 -11.40 -21.11 1.23
CA GLY A 430 -11.69 -19.90 0.46
C GLY A 430 -11.00 -18.62 0.97
N ARG A 431 -10.50 -18.64 2.21
CA ARG A 431 -9.75 -17.51 2.81
C ARG A 431 -8.31 -17.42 2.30
N ILE A 432 -7.73 -18.52 1.81
CA ILE A 432 -6.36 -18.58 1.33
C ILE A 432 -6.30 -17.94 -0.06
N GLU A 433 -5.32 -17.06 -0.28
CA GLU A 433 -5.07 -16.44 -1.58
C GLU A 433 -4.21 -17.35 -2.48
N LEU A 434 -4.25 -17.09 -3.79
CA LEU A 434 -3.38 -17.79 -4.74
C LEU A 434 -1.91 -17.36 -4.60
N ASP A 435 -1.68 -16.12 -4.14
CA ASP A 435 -0.37 -15.50 -4.03
C ASP A 435 -0.13 -14.83 -2.67
N ASN A 436 1.10 -14.31 -2.50
CA ASN A 436 1.56 -13.65 -1.28
C ASN A 436 1.61 -12.11 -1.42
N ASN A 437 0.90 -11.54 -2.40
CA ASN A 437 0.99 -10.14 -2.78
C ASN A 437 0.66 -9.16 -1.63
N SER A 438 -0.13 -9.58 -0.63
CA SER A 438 -0.45 -8.72 0.51
C SER A 438 0.80 -8.34 1.31
N VAL A 439 1.67 -9.31 1.62
CA VAL A 439 2.92 -9.04 2.35
C VAL A 439 4.00 -8.44 1.43
N GLU A 440 4.03 -8.80 0.16
CA GLU A 440 4.97 -8.22 -0.80
C GLU A 440 4.75 -6.71 -0.97
N ARG A 441 3.49 -6.27 -1.01
CA ARG A 441 3.13 -4.84 -1.00
C ARG A 441 3.59 -4.13 0.28
N ALA A 442 3.51 -4.80 1.44
CA ALA A 442 4.01 -4.25 2.69
C ALA A 442 5.55 -4.13 2.71
N ILE A 443 6.28 -5.07 2.09
CA ILE A 443 7.74 -5.04 1.98
C ILE A 443 8.25 -3.91 1.06
N ARG A 444 7.50 -3.55 0.04
CA ARG A 444 7.93 -2.62 -1.01
C ARG A 444 8.42 -1.26 -0.49
N PRO A 445 7.76 -0.57 0.46
CA PRO A 445 8.26 0.70 1.01
C PRO A 445 9.64 0.56 1.66
N VAL A 446 9.91 -0.58 2.33
CA VAL A 446 11.23 -0.87 2.92
C VAL A 446 12.28 -1.04 1.83
N ALA A 447 11.94 -1.77 0.76
CA ALA A 447 12.84 -1.98 -0.37
C ALA A 447 13.19 -0.68 -1.11
N LEU A 448 12.22 0.25 -1.24
CA LEU A 448 12.45 1.60 -1.77
C LEU A 448 13.29 2.44 -0.81
N GLY A 449 12.98 2.39 0.49
CA GLY A 449 13.71 3.11 1.54
C GLY A 449 15.20 2.80 1.56
N ARG A 450 15.60 1.56 1.32
CA ARG A 450 17.01 1.14 1.24
C ARG A 450 17.82 1.88 0.18
N LYS A 451 17.20 2.32 -0.91
CA LYS A 451 17.88 3.10 -1.96
C LYS A 451 18.14 4.55 -1.53
N ASN A 452 17.38 5.06 -0.56
CA ASN A 452 17.48 6.43 -0.08
C ASN A 452 18.36 6.59 1.15
N HIS A 453 18.21 5.76 2.18
CA HIS A 453 19.00 5.85 3.41
C HIS A 453 19.96 4.70 3.64
N LEU A 454 20.23 3.91 2.63
CA LEU A 454 21.30 2.92 2.48
C LEU A 454 21.37 1.85 3.59
N PHE A 455 21.33 2.23 4.88
CA PHE A 455 21.44 1.32 6.02
C PHE A 455 20.75 1.87 7.28
N ALA A 456 20.41 1.00 8.21
CA ALA A 456 20.06 1.36 9.58
C ALA A 456 21.36 1.64 10.38
N GLY A 457 21.35 2.66 11.23
CA GLY A 457 22.53 3.10 11.97
C GLY A 457 22.99 2.13 13.08
N SER A 458 22.10 1.20 13.49
CA SER A 458 22.36 0.16 14.50
C SER A 458 21.23 -0.86 14.48
N ASP A 459 21.38 -1.98 15.24
CA ASP A 459 20.28 -2.94 15.47
C ASP A 459 19.06 -2.25 16.08
N GLY A 460 19.22 -1.44 17.13
CA GLY A 460 18.12 -0.66 17.71
C GLY A 460 17.52 0.35 16.73
N GLY A 461 18.29 0.89 15.78
CA GLY A 461 17.76 1.70 14.69
C GLY A 461 16.87 0.91 13.73
N ALA A 462 17.19 -0.36 13.51
CA ALA A 462 16.41 -1.27 12.68
C ALA A 462 15.13 -1.76 13.40
N GLU A 463 15.18 -1.98 14.71
CA GLU A 463 14.00 -2.27 15.55
C GLU A 463 12.99 -1.11 15.51
N ARG A 464 13.48 0.14 15.66
CA ARG A 464 12.66 1.35 15.53
C ARG A 464 12.06 1.48 14.13
N TRP A 465 12.81 1.09 13.10
CA TRP A 465 12.28 1.03 11.73
C TRP A 465 11.10 0.07 11.65
N ALA A 466 11.22 -1.14 12.21
CA ALA A 466 10.13 -2.12 12.27
C ALA A 466 8.89 -1.54 12.96
N THR A 467 9.06 -0.93 14.15
CA THR A 467 7.95 -0.33 14.92
C THR A 467 7.20 0.74 14.11
N VAL A 468 7.92 1.71 13.53
CA VAL A 468 7.28 2.81 12.79
C VAL A 468 6.64 2.31 11.50
N CYS A 469 7.31 1.41 10.76
CA CYS A 469 6.73 0.83 9.55
C CYS A 469 5.43 0.06 9.83
N SER A 470 5.33 -0.63 10.97
CA SER A 470 4.10 -1.33 11.37
C SER A 470 2.91 -0.39 11.48
N LEU A 471 3.11 0.74 12.18
CA LEU A 471 2.06 1.74 12.35
C LEU A 471 1.72 2.47 11.05
N VAL A 472 2.73 2.90 10.29
CA VAL A 472 2.54 3.59 9.01
C VAL A 472 1.85 2.69 7.98
N ALA A 473 2.29 1.43 7.84
CA ALA A 473 1.69 0.49 6.91
C ALA A 473 0.24 0.17 7.28
N SER A 474 -0.02 -0.09 8.57
CA SER A 474 -1.37 -0.36 9.07
C SER A 474 -2.28 0.85 8.94
N ALA A 475 -1.78 2.08 9.16
CA ALA A 475 -2.54 3.31 8.92
C ALA A 475 -2.94 3.41 7.44
N LYS A 476 -2.00 3.25 6.52
CA LYS A 476 -2.26 3.27 5.06
C LYS A 476 -3.22 2.19 4.60
N LEU A 477 -3.13 0.98 5.15
CA LEU A 477 -4.05 -0.13 4.84
C LEU A 477 -5.50 0.18 5.22
N ASN A 478 -5.70 1.06 6.22
CA ASN A 478 -6.99 1.51 6.72
C ASN A 478 -7.36 2.93 6.26
N GLU A 479 -6.69 3.46 5.22
CA GLU A 479 -6.96 4.78 4.63
C GLU A 479 -6.76 5.96 5.62
N VAL A 480 -5.92 5.75 6.63
CA VAL A 480 -5.58 6.75 7.64
C VAL A 480 -4.30 7.48 7.24
N GLU A 481 -4.36 8.82 7.24
CA GLU A 481 -3.21 9.65 6.91
C GLU A 481 -2.12 9.54 8.02
N PRO A 482 -0.89 9.09 7.71
CA PRO A 482 0.11 8.72 8.71
C PRO A 482 0.59 9.87 9.61
N PHE A 483 0.72 11.09 9.09
CA PHE A 483 1.19 12.22 9.89
C PHE A 483 0.16 12.62 10.96
N THR A 484 -1.08 12.78 10.56
CA THR A 484 -2.17 13.16 11.47
C THR A 484 -2.38 12.09 12.54
N TYR A 485 -2.31 10.83 12.13
CA TYR A 485 -2.38 9.68 13.02
C TYR A 485 -1.26 9.66 14.06
N LEU A 486 0.00 9.64 13.63
CA LEU A 486 1.15 9.57 14.54
C LEU A 486 1.25 10.79 15.45
N LYS A 487 0.88 11.98 14.95
CA LYS A 487 0.82 13.19 15.77
C LYS A 487 -0.16 13.03 16.93
N ASP A 488 -1.40 12.61 16.65
CA ASP A 488 -2.45 12.47 17.66
C ASP A 488 -2.11 11.33 18.65
N VAL A 489 -1.63 10.19 18.14
CA VAL A 489 -1.19 9.07 18.98
C VAL A 489 -0.08 9.49 19.93
N LEU A 490 0.98 10.14 19.43
CA LEU A 490 2.08 10.63 20.28
C LEU A 490 1.59 11.65 21.32
N GLN A 491 0.66 12.52 20.94
CA GLN A 491 0.08 13.49 21.86
C GLN A 491 -0.70 12.78 22.97
N ARG A 492 -1.65 11.92 22.63
CA ARG A 492 -2.47 11.18 23.61
C ARG A 492 -1.63 10.30 24.53
N MET A 493 -0.66 9.56 23.98
CA MET A 493 0.23 8.72 24.77
C MET A 493 1.04 9.55 25.77
N THR A 494 1.54 10.69 25.34
CA THR A 494 2.28 11.63 26.22
C THR A 494 1.39 12.23 27.30
N GLU A 495 0.13 12.51 27.00
CA GLU A 495 -0.87 13.05 27.94
C GLU A 495 -1.45 11.98 28.89
N GLY A 496 -0.94 10.75 28.85
CA GLY A 496 -1.30 9.68 29.76
C GLY A 496 -2.52 8.85 29.33
N HIS A 497 -2.65 8.59 28.03
CA HIS A 497 -3.69 7.67 27.54
C HIS A 497 -3.60 6.32 28.25
N PRO A 498 -4.71 5.80 28.80
CA PRO A 498 -4.68 4.56 29.59
C PRO A 498 -4.19 3.36 28.78
N MET A 499 -3.22 2.62 29.32
CA MET A 499 -2.66 1.42 28.69
C MET A 499 -3.72 0.32 28.44
N SER A 500 -4.78 0.27 29.26
CA SER A 500 -5.93 -0.62 29.08
C SER A 500 -6.81 -0.27 27.85
N ARG A 501 -6.66 0.95 27.33
CA ARG A 501 -7.45 1.48 26.20
C ARG A 501 -6.63 1.69 24.93
N LEU A 502 -5.45 1.09 24.82
CA LEU A 502 -4.57 1.23 23.66
C LEU A 502 -5.22 0.83 22.32
N ASP A 503 -6.18 -0.10 22.37
CA ASP A 503 -6.90 -0.53 21.16
C ASP A 503 -7.66 0.62 20.48
N GLU A 504 -8.03 1.67 21.23
CA GLU A 504 -8.66 2.88 20.68
C GLU A 504 -7.71 3.66 19.76
N LEU A 505 -6.41 3.49 19.93
CA LEU A 505 -5.37 4.14 19.13
C LEU A 505 -4.94 3.31 17.91
N LEU A 506 -5.47 2.09 17.73
CA LEU A 506 -5.24 1.32 16.51
C LEU A 506 -5.87 2.04 15.30
N PRO A 507 -5.25 2.02 14.11
CA PRO A 507 -5.64 2.88 12.98
C PRO A 507 -7.14 2.87 12.66
N TRP A 508 -7.76 1.70 12.64
CA TRP A 508 -9.18 1.54 12.31
C TRP A 508 -10.13 2.08 13.41
N ASN A 509 -9.76 1.95 14.69
CA ASN A 509 -10.53 2.47 15.81
C ASN A 509 -10.34 3.99 15.95
N TRP A 510 -9.13 4.48 15.72
CA TRP A 510 -8.79 5.89 15.75
C TRP A 510 -9.61 6.70 14.73
N LEU A 511 -9.78 6.18 13.52
CA LEU A 511 -10.61 6.81 12.49
C LEU A 511 -12.08 6.91 12.92
N THR A 512 -12.61 5.82 13.49
CA THR A 512 -14.01 5.77 13.95
C THR A 512 -14.31 6.77 15.06
N MET A 513 -13.35 7.02 15.95
CA MET A 513 -13.50 8.01 17.03
C MET A 513 -13.52 9.46 16.51
N ARG A 514 -12.75 9.77 15.45
CA ARG A 514 -12.71 11.13 14.88
C ARG A 514 -13.98 11.51 14.13
N VAL A 515 -14.66 10.55 13.55
CA VAL A 515 -15.93 10.79 12.83
C VAL A 515 -17.08 11.08 13.82
N LYS A 516 -16.94 10.73 15.11
CA LYS A 516 -17.95 10.95 16.15
C LYS A 516 -17.79 12.29 16.90
N HIS A 517 -16.74 13.04 16.64
CA HIS A 517 -16.45 14.37 17.19
C HIS A 517 -16.32 15.41 16.08
#